data_d4869a1ecad98b0faa32649738ed086f
#
_entry.id   d4869a1ecad98b0faa32649738ed086f
#
_cell.length_a   1.000
_cell.length_b   1.000
_cell.length_c   1.000
_cell.angle_alpha   90.00
_cell.angle_beta   90.00
_cell.angle_gamma   90.00
#
_symmetry.space_group_name_H-M   'P 1'
#
loop_
_entity.id
_entity.type
_entity.pdbx_description
1 polymer ?
#
loop_
_entity_poly.entity_id
_entity_poly.type
_entity_poly.pdbx_seq_one_letter_code
_entity_poly.pdbx_strand_id
1 'polypeptide(L)'
;MRSKLPLLSALSVGAFVLACQTYDFEPVEPLAIAQTTVEEVIDARRSKPNIMLLVDTSASMTDPVDPSNPACMVDHQGSRTLCGREVPCSVDVCPTRWTELQAAVPQFLESSGQFVRFALTTYPETRGGTGAVDSCREASQSTLLKGLPEQEDDASLLAHASEINDLLQGIPNSGEGRPLGGTPTSGSLNFVSGLPGLQDPGRENFVILLTDGLPNCNQANVNTGANPELCKCTIDNNGCFSSYLTRGCLDADASVVAVQALKQKQISTIVIGFGAETASGEGPAVLEAMARAGGFRRTCSAERPCGEGDTCNPTTGQCNRSFFQAGNQGELARALEDISLAVKIPEPCLIRLDGPQRPTDPKLLVVYVEGERTPSSDSTWTLNDDGVLFTGQICERILASTPEAPVKIELRAIRQR
;
A
#
# COMPACT_ATOMS: atom_id res chain seq x y z
N MET A 1 -20.27 78.67 79.49
CA MET A 1 -19.45 77.94 80.43
C MET A 1 -19.54 76.48 80.13
N ARG A 2 -18.41 75.88 79.76
CA ARG A 2 -17.97 74.47 80.06
C ARG A 2 -19.11 73.40 80.16
N SER A 3 -19.05 72.24 79.53
CA SER A 3 -17.95 71.32 79.36
C SER A 3 -18.50 69.95 78.89
N LYS A 4 -17.68 69.29 78.16
CA LYS A 4 -17.45 67.83 78.14
C LYS A 4 -18.33 66.87 77.35
N LEU A 5 -17.71 66.38 76.25
CA LEU A 5 -17.93 65.06 75.67
C LEU A 5 -17.68 63.91 76.66
N PRO A 6 -18.19 62.72 76.42
CA PRO A 6 -17.24 61.67 76.05
C PRO A 6 -17.67 60.82 74.81
N LEU A 7 -16.64 60.38 74.23
CA LEU A 7 -16.53 59.38 73.17
C LEU A 7 -17.23 58.05 73.52
N LEU A 8 -17.89 57.45 72.52
CA LEU A 8 -18.17 56.01 72.50
C LEU A 8 -17.67 55.45 71.18
N SER A 9 -16.62 54.69 71.31
CA SER A 9 -15.99 53.87 70.26
C SER A 9 -16.89 52.68 69.92
N ALA A 10 -17.39 52.62 68.69
CA ALA A 10 -18.00 51.40 68.18
C ALA A 10 -16.97 50.70 67.28
N LEU A 11 -16.47 49.57 67.74
CA LEU A 11 -15.67 48.62 66.98
C LEU A 11 -16.54 47.93 65.91
N SER A 12 -16.37 48.28 64.65
CA SER A 12 -16.94 47.52 63.54
C SER A 12 -15.93 46.47 63.11
N VAL A 13 -16.17 45.21 63.48
CA VAL A 13 -15.43 44.06 62.94
C VAL A 13 -15.96 43.81 61.52
N GLY A 14 -15.23 44.26 60.53
CA GLY A 14 -15.47 43.93 59.11
C GLY A 14 -15.00 42.51 58.80
N ALA A 15 -15.96 41.62 58.56
CA ALA A 15 -15.69 40.29 58.02
C ALA A 15 -15.27 40.47 56.53
N PHE A 16 -14.00 40.32 56.23
CA PHE A 16 -13.52 40.10 54.86
C PHE A 16 -13.96 38.71 54.42
N VAL A 17 -15.03 38.61 53.63
CA VAL A 17 -15.36 37.42 52.87
C VAL A 17 -14.38 37.42 51.66
N LEU A 18 -13.34 36.61 51.71
CA LEU A 18 -12.54 36.25 50.56
C LEU A 18 -13.42 35.41 49.62
N ALA A 19 -14.07 36.09 48.69
CA ALA A 19 -14.68 35.44 47.52
C ALA A 19 -13.53 35.01 46.61
N CYS A 20 -13.09 33.77 46.73
CA CYS A 20 -12.36 33.11 45.65
C CYS A 20 -13.34 32.99 44.47
N GLN A 21 -13.32 33.94 43.54
CA GLN A 21 -13.89 33.71 42.22
C GLN A 21 -12.97 32.70 41.51
N THR A 22 -13.40 31.46 41.47
CA THR A 22 -12.90 30.50 40.51
C THR A 22 -13.41 30.99 39.17
N TYR A 23 -12.58 31.72 38.42
CA TYR A 23 -12.83 31.94 37.02
C TYR A 23 -12.62 30.58 36.34
N ASP A 24 -13.72 29.93 36.00
CA ASP A 24 -13.69 28.91 34.96
C ASP A 24 -13.33 29.66 33.67
N PHE A 25 -12.07 29.64 33.32
CA PHE A 25 -11.67 30.02 31.97
C PHE A 25 -12.20 28.94 31.04
N GLU A 26 -13.35 29.14 30.44
CA GLU A 26 -13.64 28.40 29.22
C GLU A 26 -12.49 28.64 28.29
N PRO A 27 -11.82 27.57 27.83
CA PRO A 27 -10.75 27.69 26.86
C PRO A 27 -11.37 28.35 25.64
N VAL A 28 -10.95 29.60 25.38
CA VAL A 28 -11.42 30.38 24.24
C VAL A 28 -11.10 29.56 23.00
N GLU A 29 -12.10 29.23 22.21
CA GLU A 29 -11.84 28.74 20.85
C GLU A 29 -10.87 29.73 20.21
N PRO A 30 -9.80 29.27 19.53
CA PRO A 30 -8.93 30.19 18.84
C PRO A 30 -9.75 30.90 17.76
N LEU A 31 -10.26 32.07 18.11
CA LEU A 31 -10.90 32.95 17.16
C LEU A 31 -9.83 33.40 16.17
N ALA A 32 -10.10 33.24 14.89
CA ALA A 32 -9.22 33.65 13.81
C ALA A 32 -8.78 35.10 14.02
N ILE A 33 -7.56 35.29 14.53
CA ILE A 33 -6.97 36.60 14.67
C ILE A 33 -6.37 36.95 13.33
N ALA A 34 -7.06 37.79 12.60
CA ALA A 34 -6.64 38.49 11.39
C ALA A 34 -6.38 37.65 10.13
N GLN A 35 -6.49 38.26 8.99
CA GLN A 35 -6.41 37.86 7.59
C GLN A 35 -5.25 36.92 7.15
N THR A 36 -4.52 36.32 8.08
CA THR A 36 -3.38 35.43 7.85
C THR A 36 -3.59 34.00 8.38
N THR A 37 -4.75 33.67 8.92
CA THR A 37 -5.06 32.32 9.42
C THR A 37 -6.11 31.64 8.57
N VAL A 38 -5.89 30.38 8.22
CA VAL A 38 -6.83 29.52 7.51
C VAL A 38 -7.31 28.45 8.46
N GLU A 39 -8.61 28.36 8.65
CA GLU A 39 -9.27 27.23 9.32
C GLU A 39 -9.52 26.16 8.27
N GLU A 40 -8.97 24.99 8.47
CA GLU A 40 -9.22 23.83 7.62
C GLU A 40 -10.02 22.80 8.38
N VAL A 41 -11.18 22.44 7.83
CA VAL A 41 -12.04 21.38 8.35
C VAL A 41 -11.71 20.10 7.63
N ILE A 42 -11.27 19.11 8.38
CA ILE A 42 -10.96 17.77 7.88
C ILE A 42 -12.05 16.83 8.39
N ASP A 43 -12.94 16.43 7.49
CA ASP A 43 -13.91 15.37 7.76
C ASP A 43 -13.22 14.02 7.64
N ALA A 44 -12.98 13.37 8.77
CA ALA A 44 -12.39 12.04 8.78
C ALA A 44 -13.49 10.98 8.73
N ARG A 45 -13.58 10.32 7.61
CA ARG A 45 -14.39 9.11 7.46
C ARG A 45 -13.46 7.91 7.38
N ARG A 46 -13.79 6.85 8.11
CA ARG A 46 -13.12 5.56 7.94
C ARG A 46 -13.63 4.92 6.66
N SER A 47 -12.89 5.10 5.58
CA SER A 47 -13.20 4.46 4.29
C SER A 47 -12.33 3.23 4.10
N LYS A 48 -12.92 2.13 3.63
CA LYS A 48 -12.16 0.93 3.30
C LYS A 48 -11.16 1.25 2.18
N PRO A 49 -9.89 0.81 2.30
CA PRO A 49 -8.86 1.14 1.31
C PRO A 49 -9.15 0.48 -0.03
N ASN A 50 -8.69 1.11 -1.10
CA ASN A 50 -8.65 0.53 -2.43
C ASN A 50 -7.33 -0.21 -2.64
N ILE A 51 -7.38 -1.43 -3.15
CA ILE A 51 -6.20 -2.21 -3.54
C ILE A 51 -6.34 -2.72 -4.96
N MET A 52 -5.44 -2.29 -5.84
CA MET A 52 -5.25 -2.88 -7.15
C MET A 52 -4.22 -4.00 -7.07
N LEU A 53 -4.63 -5.22 -7.36
CA LEU A 53 -3.71 -6.33 -7.62
C LEU A 53 -3.21 -6.20 -9.07
N LEU A 54 -1.93 -5.87 -9.23
CA LEU A 54 -1.25 -5.85 -10.52
C LEU A 54 -0.36 -7.10 -10.60
N VAL A 55 -0.87 -8.10 -11.32
CA VAL A 55 -0.30 -9.45 -11.32
C VAL A 55 0.45 -9.72 -12.60
N ASP A 56 1.70 -10.10 -12.46
CA ASP A 56 2.55 -10.58 -13.54
C ASP A 56 2.06 -11.92 -14.10
N THR A 57 1.76 -11.96 -15.37
CA THR A 57 1.44 -13.14 -16.16
C THR A 57 2.43 -13.30 -17.32
N SER A 58 3.68 -12.86 -17.15
CA SER A 58 4.76 -13.09 -18.11
C SER A 58 5.10 -14.59 -18.22
N ALA A 59 5.84 -14.95 -19.26
CA ALA A 59 6.16 -16.33 -19.54
C ALA A 59 6.95 -17.01 -18.39
N SER A 60 7.76 -16.27 -17.65
CA SER A 60 8.52 -16.76 -16.51
C SER A 60 7.66 -17.29 -15.37
N MET A 61 6.42 -16.83 -15.24
CA MET A 61 5.48 -17.36 -14.26
C MET A 61 5.16 -18.85 -14.45
N THR A 62 5.38 -19.41 -15.63
CA THR A 62 5.26 -20.86 -15.87
C THR A 62 6.52 -21.65 -15.58
N ASP A 63 7.63 -20.98 -15.22
CA ASP A 63 8.88 -21.64 -14.84
C ASP A 63 8.76 -22.24 -13.42
N PRO A 64 9.54 -23.29 -13.09
CA PRO A 64 9.56 -23.87 -11.76
C PRO A 64 9.89 -22.83 -10.69
N VAL A 65 9.22 -22.91 -9.55
CA VAL A 65 9.56 -22.11 -8.37
C VAL A 65 10.96 -22.47 -7.84
N ASP A 66 11.28 -23.76 -7.87
CA ASP A 66 12.61 -24.30 -7.57
C ASP A 66 13.20 -25.01 -8.80
N PRO A 67 14.01 -24.32 -9.62
CA PRO A 67 14.61 -24.90 -10.80
C PRO A 67 15.69 -25.97 -10.47
N SER A 68 16.12 -26.07 -9.21
CA SER A 68 17.06 -27.11 -8.76
C SER A 68 16.40 -28.47 -8.47
N ASN A 69 15.06 -28.50 -8.38
CA ASN A 69 14.32 -29.73 -8.15
C ASN A 69 14.46 -30.69 -9.35
N PRO A 70 15.03 -31.90 -9.14
CA PRO A 70 15.23 -32.88 -10.22
C PRO A 70 13.93 -33.30 -10.94
N ALA A 71 12.76 -33.21 -10.27
CA ALA A 71 11.47 -33.51 -10.85
C ALA A 71 11.04 -32.50 -11.93
N CYS A 72 11.66 -31.33 -11.97
CA CYS A 72 11.45 -30.31 -12.99
C CYS A 72 12.23 -30.57 -14.30
N MET A 73 13.12 -31.53 -14.30
CA MET A 73 13.86 -31.93 -15.51
C MET A 73 13.03 -32.97 -16.29
N VAL A 74 12.62 -32.61 -17.50
CA VAL A 74 11.83 -33.47 -18.39
C VAL A 74 12.59 -33.83 -19.67
N ASP A 75 12.26 -34.98 -20.26
CA ASP A 75 12.79 -35.36 -21.57
C ASP A 75 11.97 -34.67 -22.67
N HIS A 76 12.63 -33.83 -23.44
CA HIS A 76 12.05 -33.14 -24.58
C HIS A 76 12.95 -33.27 -25.80
N GLN A 77 12.42 -33.79 -26.89
CA GLN A 77 13.14 -34.00 -28.17
C GLN A 77 14.49 -34.70 -28.01
N GLY A 78 14.58 -35.64 -27.05
CA GLY A 78 15.81 -36.44 -26.81
C GLY A 78 16.87 -35.75 -25.94
N SER A 79 16.54 -34.59 -25.36
CA SER A 79 17.36 -33.89 -24.39
C SER A 79 16.63 -33.66 -23.07
N ARG A 80 17.35 -33.76 -21.94
CA ARG A 80 16.80 -33.35 -20.65
C ARG A 80 16.80 -31.83 -20.56
N THR A 81 15.64 -31.24 -20.38
CA THR A 81 15.47 -29.80 -20.25
C THR A 81 14.61 -29.46 -19.02
N LEU A 82 14.76 -28.26 -18.49
CA LEU A 82 13.91 -27.74 -17.44
C LEU A 82 12.51 -27.51 -18.04
N CYS A 83 11.46 -27.99 -17.35
CA CYS A 83 10.08 -27.65 -17.74
C CYS A 83 9.80 -26.16 -17.47
N GLY A 84 8.75 -25.60 -18.03
CA GLY A 84 8.37 -24.19 -17.91
C GLY A 84 7.78 -23.62 -19.20
N ARG A 85 8.35 -22.54 -19.70
CA ARG A 85 7.87 -21.76 -20.87
C ARG A 85 7.65 -22.60 -22.12
N GLU A 86 8.60 -23.49 -22.43
CA GLU A 86 8.56 -24.30 -23.67
C GLU A 86 7.86 -25.65 -23.45
N VAL A 87 8.11 -26.28 -22.33
CA VAL A 87 7.58 -27.60 -22.00
C VAL A 87 6.85 -27.52 -20.67
N PRO A 88 5.54 -27.77 -20.63
CA PRO A 88 4.77 -27.63 -19.39
C PRO A 88 5.30 -28.52 -18.26
N CYS A 89 5.33 -27.96 -17.04
CA CYS A 89 5.67 -28.71 -15.84
C CYS A 89 4.50 -29.58 -15.39
N SER A 90 4.84 -30.75 -14.80
CA SER A 90 3.88 -31.52 -14.01
C SER A 90 3.78 -30.89 -12.62
N VAL A 91 2.75 -30.06 -12.41
CA VAL A 91 2.64 -29.17 -11.25
C VAL A 91 2.57 -29.91 -9.91
N ASP A 92 2.13 -31.17 -9.89
CA ASP A 92 2.08 -32.02 -8.69
C ASP A 92 3.46 -32.34 -8.11
N VAL A 93 4.51 -32.35 -8.94
CA VAL A 93 5.88 -32.71 -8.56
C VAL A 93 6.89 -31.57 -8.82
N CYS A 94 6.53 -30.67 -9.69
CA CYS A 94 7.30 -29.49 -10.05
C CYS A 94 6.36 -28.25 -10.13
N PRO A 95 6.00 -27.65 -8.99
CA PRO A 95 5.16 -26.47 -8.99
C PRO A 95 5.82 -25.30 -9.71
N THR A 96 5.03 -24.53 -10.44
CA THR A 96 5.48 -23.31 -11.12
C THR A 96 5.21 -22.09 -10.25
N ARG A 97 5.84 -20.97 -10.57
CA ARG A 97 5.58 -19.70 -9.86
C ARG A 97 4.11 -19.32 -9.96
N TRP A 98 3.48 -19.59 -11.11
CA TRP A 98 2.06 -19.33 -11.31
C TRP A 98 1.17 -20.17 -10.37
N THR A 99 1.40 -21.48 -10.29
CA THR A 99 0.59 -22.35 -9.43
C THR A 99 0.81 -22.10 -7.94
N GLU A 100 2.02 -21.71 -7.54
CA GLU A 100 2.28 -21.30 -6.17
C GLU A 100 1.58 -19.97 -5.80
N LEU A 101 1.52 -19.02 -6.76
CA LEU A 101 0.75 -17.79 -6.59
C LEU A 101 -0.75 -18.11 -6.44
N GLN A 102 -1.30 -18.92 -7.34
CA GLN A 102 -2.69 -19.36 -7.26
C GLN A 102 -3.02 -20.05 -5.93
N ALA A 103 -2.08 -20.79 -5.36
CA ALA A 103 -2.26 -21.45 -4.07
C ALA A 103 -2.18 -20.51 -2.86
N ALA A 104 -1.43 -19.39 -2.97
CA ALA A 104 -1.25 -18.43 -1.86
C ALA A 104 -2.36 -17.37 -1.77
N VAL A 105 -2.93 -16.95 -2.92
CA VAL A 105 -3.86 -15.81 -3.00
C VAL A 105 -5.23 -16.04 -2.34
N PRO A 106 -5.85 -17.25 -2.36
CA PRO A 106 -7.20 -17.44 -1.84
C PRO A 106 -7.35 -17.02 -0.37
N GLN A 107 -6.44 -17.42 0.49
CA GLN A 107 -6.48 -17.10 1.91
C GLN A 107 -6.39 -15.57 2.14
N PHE A 108 -5.58 -14.87 1.37
CA PHE A 108 -5.45 -13.41 1.43
C PHE A 108 -6.77 -12.72 1.05
N LEU A 109 -7.37 -13.10 -0.06
CA LEU A 109 -8.64 -12.52 -0.53
C LEU A 109 -9.78 -12.83 0.44
N GLU A 110 -9.89 -14.06 0.94
CA GLU A 110 -10.89 -14.44 1.92
C GLU A 110 -10.74 -13.66 3.24
N SER A 111 -9.53 -13.63 3.79
CA SER A 111 -9.28 -12.96 5.07
C SER A 111 -9.38 -11.44 5.00
N SER A 112 -9.20 -10.83 3.81
CA SER A 112 -9.16 -9.38 3.62
C SER A 112 -10.42 -8.84 2.93
N GLY A 113 -11.17 -9.70 2.24
CA GLY A 113 -12.23 -9.32 1.32
C GLY A 113 -13.25 -8.34 1.89
N GLN A 114 -13.71 -8.56 3.12
CA GLN A 114 -14.69 -7.68 3.76
C GLN A 114 -14.14 -6.31 4.21
N PHE A 115 -12.81 -6.14 4.27
CA PHE A 115 -12.16 -4.93 4.81
C PHE A 115 -11.56 -4.05 3.72
N VAL A 116 -11.46 -4.54 2.49
CA VAL A 116 -10.72 -3.93 1.39
C VAL A 116 -11.55 -3.96 0.10
N ARG A 117 -11.44 -2.91 -0.67
CA ARG A 117 -12.02 -2.80 -2.01
C ARG A 117 -10.96 -3.24 -3.03
N PHE A 118 -11.05 -4.48 -3.46
CA PHE A 118 -10.09 -5.05 -4.41
C PHE A 118 -10.43 -4.74 -5.86
N ALA A 119 -9.39 -4.61 -6.69
CA ALA A 119 -9.45 -4.67 -8.14
C ALA A 119 -8.32 -5.56 -8.66
N LEU A 120 -8.44 -6.08 -9.87
CA LEU A 120 -7.48 -6.99 -10.47
C LEU A 120 -7.17 -6.58 -11.90
N THR A 121 -5.90 -6.41 -12.21
CA THR A 121 -5.39 -6.39 -13.58
C THR A 121 -4.16 -7.27 -13.71
N THR A 122 -3.96 -7.84 -14.90
CA THR A 122 -2.78 -8.65 -15.23
C THR A 122 -1.92 -7.96 -16.29
N TYR A 123 -0.68 -8.36 -16.40
CA TYR A 123 0.23 -7.95 -17.48
C TYR A 123 1.24 -9.05 -17.77
N PRO A 124 1.74 -9.17 -19.02
CA PRO A 124 1.42 -8.35 -20.19
C PRO A 124 0.03 -8.66 -20.78
N GLU A 125 -0.49 -7.75 -21.61
CA GLU A 125 -1.62 -8.05 -22.47
C GLU A 125 -1.16 -8.89 -23.66
N THR A 126 -1.39 -10.20 -23.63
CA THR A 126 -1.05 -11.09 -24.74
C THR A 126 -2.25 -11.31 -25.67
N ARG A 127 -2.07 -11.04 -26.94
CA ARG A 127 -3.11 -11.22 -27.98
C ARG A 127 -2.83 -12.40 -28.89
N GLY A 128 -2.13 -13.41 -28.38
CA GLY A 128 -1.81 -14.63 -29.15
C GLY A 128 -0.65 -14.47 -30.16
N GLY A 129 -0.03 -13.30 -30.23
CA GLY A 129 1.18 -13.10 -31.05
C GLY A 129 2.46 -13.48 -30.31
N THR A 130 3.45 -13.98 -31.03
CA THR A 130 4.78 -14.37 -30.49
C THR A 130 5.85 -13.32 -30.76
N GLY A 131 5.53 -12.24 -31.48
CA GLY A 131 6.48 -11.17 -31.78
C GLY A 131 6.76 -10.27 -30.56
N ALA A 132 7.93 -9.63 -30.53
CA ALA A 132 8.35 -8.77 -29.42
C ALA A 132 7.34 -7.64 -29.12
N VAL A 133 6.61 -7.14 -30.12
CA VAL A 133 5.57 -6.12 -29.91
C VAL A 133 4.36 -6.71 -29.17
N ASP A 134 3.90 -7.88 -29.58
CA ASP A 134 2.72 -8.53 -28.97
C ASP A 134 3.03 -9.10 -27.60
N SER A 135 4.27 -9.58 -27.40
CA SER A 135 4.74 -10.08 -26.10
C SER A 135 5.02 -8.98 -25.08
N CYS A 136 5.07 -7.72 -25.51
CA CYS A 136 5.49 -6.58 -24.71
C CYS A 136 4.36 -5.52 -24.55
N ARG A 137 3.10 -5.91 -24.65
CA ARG A 137 2.00 -4.98 -24.39
C ARG A 137 1.79 -4.81 -22.89
N GLU A 138 1.80 -3.59 -22.45
CA GLU A 138 1.45 -3.24 -21.07
C GLU A 138 0.00 -3.62 -20.73
N ALA A 139 -0.33 -3.58 -19.46
CA ALA A 139 -1.71 -3.70 -18.99
C ALA A 139 -2.58 -2.62 -19.64
N SER A 140 -3.83 -2.98 -19.91
CA SER A 140 -4.81 -2.14 -20.60
C SER A 140 -6.22 -2.38 -20.04
N GLN A 141 -7.21 -1.71 -20.59
CA GLN A 141 -8.60 -1.96 -20.23
C GLN A 141 -9.04 -3.42 -20.47
N SER A 142 -8.43 -4.12 -21.43
CA SER A 142 -8.72 -5.53 -21.68
C SER A 142 -8.09 -6.49 -20.65
N THR A 143 -7.07 -6.07 -19.95
CA THR A 143 -6.46 -6.84 -18.84
C THR A 143 -6.97 -6.44 -17.46
N LEU A 144 -7.80 -5.41 -17.36
CA LEU A 144 -8.52 -5.07 -16.15
C LEU A 144 -9.65 -6.08 -15.96
N LEU A 145 -9.31 -7.21 -15.34
CA LEU A 145 -10.22 -8.35 -15.19
C LEU A 145 -11.36 -8.03 -14.23
N LYS A 146 -11.10 -7.22 -13.20
CA LYS A 146 -12.10 -6.75 -12.25
C LYS A 146 -11.78 -5.33 -11.77
N GLY A 147 -12.72 -4.40 -11.94
CA GLY A 147 -12.63 -3.04 -11.38
C GLY A 147 -12.89 -3.01 -9.88
N LEU A 148 -12.76 -1.84 -9.26
CA LEU A 148 -13.15 -1.65 -7.86
C LEU A 148 -14.66 -1.86 -7.68
N PRO A 149 -15.10 -2.40 -6.53
CA PRO A 149 -16.52 -2.65 -6.26
C PRO A 149 -17.30 -1.33 -6.12
N GLU A 150 -18.56 -1.35 -6.52
CA GLU A 150 -19.48 -0.22 -6.32
C GLU A 150 -20.07 -0.22 -4.90
N GLN A 151 -20.28 -1.42 -4.31
CA GLN A 151 -20.84 -1.62 -2.98
C GLN A 151 -19.74 -1.77 -1.95
N GLU A 152 -20.01 -1.37 -0.70
CA GLU A 152 -19.02 -1.33 0.38
C GLU A 152 -19.43 -2.14 1.62
N ASP A 153 -20.60 -2.79 1.61
CA ASP A 153 -20.97 -3.71 2.67
C ASP A 153 -20.09 -4.96 2.66
N ASP A 154 -19.86 -5.54 3.83
CA ASP A 154 -18.91 -6.64 4.02
C ASP A 154 -19.20 -7.84 3.15
N ALA A 155 -20.47 -8.18 2.96
CA ALA A 155 -20.88 -9.35 2.17
C ALA A 155 -20.61 -9.13 0.67
N SER A 156 -20.93 -7.95 0.14
CA SER A 156 -20.67 -7.59 -1.25
C SER A 156 -19.17 -7.53 -1.55
N LEU A 157 -18.37 -7.00 -0.63
CA LEU A 157 -16.92 -6.95 -0.79
C LEU A 157 -16.28 -8.33 -0.74
N LEU A 158 -16.75 -9.22 0.15
CA LEU A 158 -16.26 -10.59 0.22
C LEU A 158 -16.63 -11.36 -1.06
N ALA A 159 -17.85 -11.20 -1.58
CA ALA A 159 -18.25 -11.80 -2.84
C ALA A 159 -17.38 -11.28 -4.01
N HIS A 160 -17.09 -9.99 -4.05
CA HIS A 160 -16.22 -9.38 -5.05
C HIS A 160 -14.79 -9.93 -4.99
N ALA A 161 -14.23 -10.11 -3.78
CA ALA A 161 -12.92 -10.73 -3.59
C ALA A 161 -12.91 -12.21 -4.04
N SER A 162 -14.01 -12.96 -3.82
CA SER A 162 -14.17 -14.32 -4.32
C SER A 162 -14.18 -14.37 -5.85
N GLU A 163 -14.87 -13.44 -6.53
CA GLU A 163 -14.85 -13.35 -7.99
C GLU A 163 -13.43 -13.06 -8.52
N ILE A 164 -12.65 -12.23 -7.84
CA ILE A 164 -11.24 -11.99 -8.18
C ILE A 164 -10.42 -13.28 -8.05
N ASN A 165 -10.65 -14.05 -6.98
CA ASN A 165 -10.02 -15.35 -6.83
C ASN A 165 -10.36 -16.28 -7.99
N ASP A 166 -11.62 -16.39 -8.35
CA ASP A 166 -12.07 -17.26 -9.46
C ASP A 166 -11.44 -16.86 -10.79
N LEU A 167 -11.28 -15.55 -11.05
CA LEU A 167 -10.59 -15.06 -12.24
C LEU A 167 -9.12 -15.47 -12.25
N LEU A 168 -8.41 -15.37 -11.12
CA LEU A 168 -7.00 -15.80 -11.03
C LEU A 168 -6.86 -17.32 -11.14
N GLN A 169 -7.74 -18.10 -10.49
CA GLN A 169 -7.76 -19.56 -10.61
C GLN A 169 -8.12 -20.03 -12.02
N GLY A 170 -8.87 -19.24 -12.76
CA GLY A 170 -9.27 -19.52 -14.15
C GLY A 170 -8.14 -19.40 -15.18
N ILE A 171 -7.01 -18.77 -14.85
CA ILE A 171 -5.85 -18.67 -15.76
C ILE A 171 -5.04 -19.98 -15.69
N PRO A 172 -4.95 -20.75 -16.78
CA PRO A 172 -4.28 -22.06 -16.75
C PRO A 172 -2.75 -21.92 -16.69
N ASN A 173 -2.07 -22.88 -16.07
CA ASN A 173 -0.60 -22.92 -16.05
C ASN A 173 0.01 -23.33 -17.42
N SER A 174 -0.76 -23.97 -18.30
CA SER A 174 -0.30 -24.44 -19.60
C SER A 174 -1.43 -24.39 -20.64
N GLY A 175 -1.08 -24.47 -21.91
CA GLY A 175 -2.07 -24.41 -23.00
C GLY A 175 -2.44 -22.98 -23.36
N GLU A 176 -3.63 -22.83 -23.94
CA GLU A 176 -4.17 -21.51 -24.34
C GLU A 176 -4.54 -20.69 -23.09
N GLY A 177 -4.21 -19.40 -23.09
CA GLY A 177 -4.49 -18.49 -21.97
C GLY A 177 -3.50 -18.54 -20.80
N ARG A 178 -2.46 -19.39 -20.88
CA ARG A 178 -1.39 -19.41 -19.86
C ARG A 178 -0.61 -18.10 -19.80
N PRO A 179 0.12 -17.83 -18.71
CA PRO A 179 1.10 -16.77 -18.66
C PRO A 179 2.08 -16.82 -19.84
N LEU A 180 2.29 -15.69 -20.50
CA LEU A 180 3.09 -15.58 -21.73
C LEU A 180 3.54 -14.14 -21.95
N GLY A 181 4.68 -13.95 -22.62
CA GLY A 181 5.22 -12.63 -22.97
C GLY A 181 6.32 -12.16 -22.04
N GLY A 182 6.68 -10.89 -22.16
CA GLY A 182 7.67 -10.23 -21.33
C GLY A 182 7.04 -9.56 -20.09
N THR A 183 7.81 -8.63 -19.48
CA THR A 183 7.44 -8.03 -18.19
C THR A 183 7.35 -6.48 -18.31
N PRO A 184 6.30 -5.93 -18.98
CA PRO A 184 6.13 -4.49 -19.23
C PRO A 184 5.66 -3.74 -17.96
N THR A 185 6.45 -3.80 -16.90
CA THR A 185 6.07 -3.29 -15.57
C THR A 185 5.85 -1.78 -15.58
N SER A 186 6.74 -0.98 -16.18
CA SER A 186 6.64 0.48 -16.20
C SER A 186 5.37 0.96 -16.92
N GLY A 187 5.06 0.38 -18.08
CA GLY A 187 3.84 0.69 -18.83
C GLY A 187 2.58 0.29 -18.08
N SER A 188 2.61 -0.89 -17.44
CA SER A 188 1.46 -1.40 -16.66
C SER A 188 1.19 -0.57 -15.41
N LEU A 189 2.23 -0.12 -14.70
CA LEU A 189 2.09 0.82 -13.57
C LEU A 189 1.51 2.17 -14.04
N ASN A 190 1.94 2.66 -15.22
CA ASN A 190 1.39 3.88 -15.79
C ASN A 190 -0.10 3.73 -16.15
N PHE A 191 -0.52 2.60 -16.72
CA PHE A 191 -1.93 2.29 -16.93
C PHE A 191 -2.73 2.36 -15.63
N VAL A 192 -2.27 1.64 -14.59
CA VAL A 192 -2.93 1.62 -13.27
C VAL A 192 -3.01 3.02 -12.67
N SER A 193 -1.96 3.83 -12.82
CA SER A 193 -1.95 5.21 -12.31
C SER A 193 -2.97 6.12 -12.99
N GLY A 194 -3.47 5.74 -14.15
CA GLY A 194 -4.52 6.43 -14.90
C GLY A 194 -5.95 6.07 -14.48
N LEU A 195 -6.14 5.04 -13.63
CA LEU A 195 -7.46 4.58 -13.21
C LEU A 195 -8.09 5.54 -12.19
N PRO A 196 -9.23 6.19 -12.51
CA PRO A 196 -9.83 7.20 -11.62
C PRO A 196 -10.21 6.66 -10.25
N GLY A 197 -10.64 5.40 -10.17
CA GLY A 197 -11.07 4.78 -8.91
C GLY A 197 -9.95 4.65 -7.87
N LEU A 198 -8.68 4.64 -8.29
CA LEU A 198 -7.52 4.62 -7.39
C LEU A 198 -7.04 6.01 -6.98
N GLN A 199 -7.69 7.08 -7.43
CA GLN A 199 -7.34 8.46 -7.11
C GLN A 199 -8.36 9.11 -6.17
N ASP A 200 -9.11 8.31 -5.41
CA ASP A 200 -10.05 8.79 -4.39
C ASP A 200 -9.27 9.34 -3.19
N PRO A 201 -9.31 10.67 -2.93
CA PRO A 201 -8.59 11.27 -1.81
C PRO A 201 -9.23 10.96 -0.44
N GLY A 202 -10.46 10.43 -0.44
CA GLY A 202 -11.20 10.07 0.77
C GLY A 202 -10.79 8.72 1.37
N ARG A 203 -9.83 8.01 0.75
CA ARG A 203 -9.38 6.69 1.20
C ARG A 203 -7.93 6.41 0.85
N GLU A 204 -7.34 5.45 1.52
CA GLU A 204 -6.01 4.98 1.16
C GLU A 204 -6.08 4.15 -0.12
N ASN A 205 -5.10 4.36 -1.00
CA ASN A 205 -5.03 3.68 -2.29
C ASN A 205 -3.70 2.95 -2.42
N PHE A 206 -3.77 1.68 -2.78
CA PHE A 206 -2.60 0.81 -2.91
C PHE A 206 -2.59 0.10 -4.27
N VAL A 207 -1.38 -0.15 -4.75
CA VAL A 207 -1.10 -1.14 -5.80
C VAL A 207 -0.23 -2.22 -5.17
N ILE A 208 -0.65 -3.47 -5.24
CA ILE A 208 0.20 -4.62 -4.94
C ILE A 208 0.74 -5.14 -6.28
N LEU A 209 2.01 -4.90 -6.52
CA LEU A 209 2.74 -5.45 -7.66
C LEU A 209 3.28 -6.82 -7.28
N LEU A 210 2.76 -7.87 -7.93
CA LEU A 210 3.24 -9.25 -7.83
C LEU A 210 4.01 -9.56 -9.11
N THR A 211 5.32 -9.81 -9.00
CA THR A 211 6.19 -10.12 -10.15
C THR A 211 7.23 -11.18 -9.77
N ASP A 212 7.58 -12.01 -10.72
CA ASP A 212 8.62 -13.04 -10.57
C ASP A 212 9.92 -12.71 -11.29
N GLY A 213 9.93 -11.59 -12.03
CA GLY A 213 11.03 -11.26 -12.93
C GLY A 213 11.45 -9.80 -12.93
N LEU A 214 12.41 -9.52 -13.79
CA LEU A 214 12.95 -8.19 -14.03
C LEU A 214 12.08 -7.41 -15.02
N PRO A 215 11.78 -6.13 -14.77
CA PRO A 215 11.04 -5.30 -15.71
C PRO A 215 11.78 -5.16 -17.03
N ASN A 216 11.03 -5.28 -18.13
CA ASN A 216 11.53 -5.09 -19.50
C ASN A 216 10.42 -4.52 -20.41
N CYS A 217 10.49 -4.74 -21.70
CA CYS A 217 9.47 -4.39 -22.68
C CYS A 217 9.31 -2.88 -22.96
N ASN A 218 10.14 -2.02 -22.38
CA ASN A 218 10.09 -0.58 -22.68
C ASN A 218 10.82 -0.27 -24.00
N GLN A 219 10.05 0.14 -25.00
CA GLN A 219 10.61 0.55 -26.29
C GLN A 219 11.45 1.84 -26.20
N ALA A 220 11.11 2.70 -25.26
CA ALA A 220 11.80 3.97 -25.00
C ALA A 220 12.96 3.83 -24.00
N ASN A 221 13.35 2.60 -23.67
CA ASN A 221 14.47 2.36 -22.77
C ASN A 221 15.75 3.00 -23.32
N VAL A 222 16.38 3.85 -22.53
CA VAL A 222 17.62 4.56 -22.90
C VAL A 222 18.82 3.63 -22.99
N ASN A 223 18.78 2.50 -22.27
CA ASN A 223 19.78 1.44 -22.32
C ASN A 223 19.41 0.52 -23.48
N THR A 224 20.03 0.69 -24.63
CA THR A 224 19.63 0.00 -25.85
C THR A 224 20.48 -1.20 -26.15
N GLY A 225 19.90 -2.21 -26.84
CA GLY A 225 20.63 -3.38 -27.35
C GLY A 225 21.71 -3.03 -28.38
N ALA A 226 21.71 -1.84 -28.97
CA ALA A 226 22.78 -1.34 -29.83
C ALA A 226 24.07 -0.98 -29.04
N ASN A 227 23.95 -0.80 -27.72
CA ASN A 227 25.09 -0.62 -26.84
C ASN A 227 25.08 -1.70 -25.74
N PRO A 228 25.79 -2.82 -25.95
CA PRO A 228 25.78 -3.97 -25.01
C PRO A 228 26.24 -3.63 -23.59
N GLU A 229 27.06 -2.59 -23.42
CA GLU A 229 27.54 -2.16 -22.11
C GLU A 229 26.44 -1.46 -21.28
N LEU A 230 25.44 -0.88 -21.95
CA LEU A 230 24.33 -0.19 -21.31
C LEU A 230 23.07 -1.06 -21.16
N CYS A 231 22.87 -2.02 -22.05
CA CYS A 231 21.73 -2.93 -22.01
C CYS A 231 22.03 -4.16 -21.15
N LYS A 232 21.46 -4.21 -19.95
CA LYS A 232 21.36 -5.45 -19.19
C LYS A 232 20.23 -6.29 -19.75
N CYS A 233 20.57 -7.31 -20.53
CA CYS A 233 19.59 -8.14 -21.22
C CYS A 233 18.83 -9.04 -20.21
N THR A 234 17.51 -8.99 -20.27
CA THR A 234 16.60 -9.82 -19.44
C THR A 234 15.94 -10.94 -20.25
N ILE A 235 16.24 -11.04 -21.55
CA ILE A 235 15.69 -12.04 -22.46
C ILE A 235 16.77 -13.06 -22.81
N ASP A 236 16.43 -14.34 -22.72
CA ASP A 236 17.32 -15.45 -23.05
C ASP A 236 17.80 -15.43 -24.51
N ASN A 237 18.86 -16.16 -24.80
CA ASN A 237 19.40 -16.34 -26.15
C ASN A 237 19.75 -15.05 -26.90
N ASN A 238 20.25 -14.03 -26.21
CA ASN A 238 20.60 -12.74 -26.78
C ASN A 238 19.42 -12.01 -27.45
N GLY A 239 18.19 -12.22 -26.99
CA GLY A 239 16.98 -11.60 -27.54
C GLY A 239 17.03 -10.08 -27.61
N CYS A 240 17.80 -9.43 -26.74
CA CYS A 240 18.05 -7.97 -26.77
C CYS A 240 18.82 -7.50 -28.01
N PHE A 241 19.53 -8.38 -28.67
CA PHE A 241 20.33 -8.04 -29.86
C PHE A 241 19.70 -8.53 -31.17
N SER A 242 18.55 -9.19 -31.10
CA SER A 242 17.90 -9.77 -32.26
C SER A 242 16.42 -9.40 -32.36
N SER A 243 15.56 -10.03 -31.59
CA SER A 243 14.11 -9.95 -31.73
C SER A 243 13.45 -8.89 -30.86
N TYR A 244 13.94 -8.68 -29.63
CA TYR A 244 13.34 -7.75 -28.68
C TYR A 244 14.00 -6.37 -28.71
N LEU A 245 15.28 -6.27 -29.12
CA LEU A 245 16.04 -5.02 -29.16
C LEU A 245 15.96 -4.29 -27.80
N THR A 246 15.67 -3.00 -27.81
CA THR A 246 15.53 -2.18 -26.60
C THR A 246 14.51 -2.72 -25.60
N ARG A 247 13.47 -3.41 -26.05
CA ARG A 247 12.44 -4.01 -25.21
C ARG A 247 12.98 -5.15 -24.33
N GLY A 248 14.07 -5.80 -24.75
CA GLY A 248 14.69 -6.85 -23.96
C GLY A 248 15.61 -6.35 -22.85
N CYS A 249 15.97 -5.06 -22.85
CA CYS A 249 16.85 -4.50 -21.84
C CYS A 249 16.09 -4.23 -20.52
N LEU A 250 16.80 -4.39 -19.40
CA LEU A 250 16.26 -4.08 -18.07
C LEU A 250 15.70 -2.66 -18.00
N ASP A 251 14.43 -2.53 -17.57
CA ASP A 251 13.67 -1.29 -17.48
C ASP A 251 13.48 -0.81 -16.03
N ALA A 252 14.58 -0.79 -15.26
CA ALA A 252 14.54 -0.43 -13.84
C ALA A 252 14.13 1.04 -13.63
N ASP A 253 14.78 1.96 -14.35
CA ASP A 253 14.59 3.40 -14.12
C ASP A 253 13.16 3.86 -14.44
N ALA A 254 12.59 3.43 -15.58
CA ALA A 254 11.22 3.79 -15.93
C ALA A 254 10.20 3.15 -14.99
N SER A 255 10.48 1.94 -14.47
CA SER A 255 9.63 1.30 -13.47
C SER A 255 9.62 2.07 -12.15
N VAL A 256 10.78 2.57 -11.69
CA VAL A 256 10.87 3.45 -10.50
C VAL A 256 10.13 4.77 -10.73
N VAL A 257 10.28 5.40 -11.91
CA VAL A 257 9.55 6.63 -12.26
C VAL A 257 8.05 6.40 -12.27
N ALA A 258 7.57 5.27 -12.79
CA ALA A 258 6.14 4.94 -12.79
C ALA A 258 5.58 4.76 -11.36
N VAL A 259 6.35 4.12 -10.48
CA VAL A 259 6.00 4.02 -9.05
C VAL A 259 5.99 5.39 -8.37
N GLN A 260 6.95 6.27 -8.65
CA GLN A 260 6.96 7.64 -8.15
C GLN A 260 5.73 8.43 -8.60
N ALA A 261 5.29 8.23 -9.85
CA ALA A 261 4.08 8.86 -10.37
C ALA A 261 2.81 8.38 -9.65
N LEU A 262 2.73 7.09 -9.28
CA LEU A 262 1.67 6.58 -8.40
C LEU A 262 1.72 7.27 -7.03
N LYS A 263 2.90 7.36 -6.42
CA LYS A 263 3.07 8.00 -5.10
C LYS A 263 2.67 9.48 -5.11
N GLN A 264 2.97 10.21 -6.18
CA GLN A 264 2.53 11.61 -6.35
C GLN A 264 1.01 11.77 -6.39
N LYS A 265 0.29 10.72 -6.80
CA LYS A 265 -1.18 10.63 -6.78
C LYS A 265 -1.73 10.01 -5.48
N GLN A 266 -0.91 9.93 -4.45
CA GLN A 266 -1.26 9.31 -3.16
C GLN A 266 -1.63 7.81 -3.26
N ILE A 267 -1.07 7.12 -4.25
CA ILE A 267 -1.21 5.67 -4.41
C ILE A 267 0.10 5.03 -3.98
N SER A 268 0.08 4.29 -2.87
CA SER A 268 1.26 3.57 -2.38
C SER A 268 1.45 2.25 -3.13
N THR A 269 2.69 1.92 -3.48
CA THR A 269 3.00 0.66 -4.16
C THR A 269 3.68 -0.31 -3.20
N ILE A 270 3.11 -1.49 -3.09
CA ILE A 270 3.64 -2.64 -2.35
C ILE A 270 4.23 -3.59 -3.38
N VAL A 271 5.50 -3.92 -3.25
CA VAL A 271 6.21 -4.75 -4.22
C VAL A 271 6.48 -6.13 -3.62
N ILE A 272 6.03 -7.17 -4.30
CA ILE A 272 6.30 -8.57 -3.96
C ILE A 272 7.09 -9.19 -5.09
N GLY A 273 8.33 -9.59 -4.80
CA GLY A 273 9.16 -10.37 -5.68
C GLY A 273 9.02 -11.85 -5.38
N PHE A 274 8.73 -12.67 -6.40
CA PHE A 274 8.46 -14.08 -6.24
C PHE A 274 9.42 -14.95 -7.07
N GLY A 275 10.05 -15.93 -6.40
CA GLY A 275 10.98 -16.86 -7.04
C GLY A 275 12.44 -16.39 -7.06
N ALA A 276 13.31 -17.23 -7.66
CA ALA A 276 14.75 -17.08 -7.59
C ALA A 276 15.32 -15.86 -8.33
N GLU A 277 14.66 -15.41 -9.41
CA GLU A 277 15.13 -14.27 -10.20
C GLU A 277 15.00 -12.95 -9.44
N THR A 278 14.01 -12.85 -8.56
CA THR A 278 13.81 -11.68 -7.69
C THR A 278 14.68 -11.70 -6.44
N ALA A 279 15.25 -12.87 -6.09
CA ALA A 279 16.12 -13.07 -4.93
C ALA A 279 17.62 -12.87 -5.23
N SER A 280 18.03 -12.80 -6.51
CA SER A 280 19.42 -12.77 -6.92
C SER A 280 19.69 -11.80 -8.07
N GLY A 281 20.96 -11.59 -8.40
CA GLY A 281 21.36 -10.72 -9.50
C GLY A 281 20.89 -9.29 -9.35
N GLU A 282 20.26 -8.73 -10.38
CA GLU A 282 19.71 -7.37 -10.40
C GLU A 282 18.35 -7.27 -9.67
N GLY A 283 17.65 -8.39 -9.46
CA GLY A 283 16.30 -8.43 -8.93
C GLY A 283 16.12 -7.65 -7.61
N PRO A 284 16.89 -7.99 -6.55
CA PRO A 284 16.75 -7.32 -5.26
C PRO A 284 16.97 -5.81 -5.34
N ALA A 285 17.93 -5.34 -6.13
CA ALA A 285 18.23 -3.91 -6.26
C ALA A 285 17.09 -3.14 -6.96
N VAL A 286 16.54 -3.72 -8.01
CA VAL A 286 15.42 -3.13 -8.77
C VAL A 286 14.15 -3.08 -7.94
N LEU A 287 13.77 -4.20 -7.31
CA LEU A 287 12.56 -4.27 -6.49
C LEU A 287 12.66 -3.39 -5.25
N GLU A 288 13.84 -3.31 -4.63
CA GLU A 288 14.10 -2.40 -3.50
C GLU A 288 13.93 -0.93 -3.91
N ALA A 289 14.47 -0.55 -5.08
CA ALA A 289 14.31 0.82 -5.58
C ALA A 289 12.84 1.18 -5.84
N MET A 290 12.09 0.26 -6.45
CA MET A 290 10.64 0.42 -6.69
C MET A 290 9.87 0.49 -5.38
N ALA A 291 10.12 -0.41 -4.42
CA ALA A 291 9.41 -0.45 -3.15
C ALA A 291 9.66 0.82 -2.32
N ARG A 292 10.90 1.31 -2.27
CA ARG A 292 11.23 2.59 -1.62
C ARG A 292 10.50 3.77 -2.26
N ALA A 293 10.47 3.81 -3.59
CA ALA A 293 9.73 4.83 -4.32
C ALA A 293 8.23 4.76 -4.05
N GLY A 294 7.68 3.56 -3.87
CA GLY A 294 6.27 3.28 -3.58
C GLY A 294 5.80 3.75 -2.21
N GLY A 295 6.73 3.89 -1.25
CA GLY A 295 6.46 4.49 0.04
C GLY A 295 5.67 3.63 1.02
N PHE A 296 5.45 2.35 0.72
CA PHE A 296 4.93 1.39 1.70
C PHE A 296 6.07 0.93 2.63
N ARG A 297 5.82 0.95 3.95
CA ARG A 297 6.80 0.58 4.95
C ARG A 297 6.45 -0.78 5.55
N ARG A 298 7.36 -1.74 5.46
CA ARG A 298 7.22 -3.04 6.10
C ARG A 298 7.59 -2.90 7.58
N THR A 299 6.61 -3.14 8.45
CA THR A 299 6.81 -3.15 9.90
C THR A 299 7.15 -4.55 10.39
N CYS A 300 7.87 -4.65 11.50
CA CYS A 300 8.26 -5.90 12.12
C CYS A 300 8.15 -5.86 13.63
N SER A 301 7.95 -7.04 14.22
CA SER A 301 8.00 -7.28 15.66
C SER A 301 8.61 -8.66 15.94
N ALA A 302 8.69 -9.05 17.21
CA ALA A 302 9.15 -10.39 17.59
C ALA A 302 8.23 -11.50 17.05
N GLU A 303 6.92 -11.23 16.99
CA GLU A 303 5.90 -12.14 16.47
C GLU A 303 5.78 -12.11 14.95
N ARG A 304 6.25 -11.02 14.32
CA ARG A 304 6.21 -10.80 12.88
C ARG A 304 7.60 -10.43 12.36
N PRO A 305 8.47 -11.42 12.15
CA PRO A 305 9.80 -11.18 11.60
C PRO A 305 9.72 -10.79 10.11
N CYS A 306 10.77 -10.15 9.60
CA CYS A 306 10.83 -9.64 8.23
C CYS A 306 10.90 -10.71 7.12
N GLY A 307 10.93 -11.99 7.46
CA GLY A 307 11.10 -13.08 6.52
C GLY A 307 12.57 -13.48 6.33
N GLU A 308 12.79 -14.50 5.49
CA GLU A 308 14.12 -15.08 5.29
C GLU A 308 15.08 -14.07 4.63
N GLY A 309 16.31 -14.03 5.14
CA GLY A 309 17.37 -13.14 4.60
C GLY A 309 17.12 -11.65 4.84
N ASP A 310 16.17 -11.27 5.71
CA ASP A 310 15.92 -9.89 6.08
C ASP A 310 15.94 -9.71 7.60
N THR A 311 16.16 -8.51 8.09
CA THR A 311 16.27 -8.21 9.52
C THR A 311 15.42 -7.03 9.92
N CYS A 312 14.89 -7.10 11.15
CA CYS A 312 14.12 -6.04 11.77
C CYS A 312 15.05 -5.01 12.41
N ASN A 313 14.88 -3.75 12.09
CA ASN A 313 15.54 -2.66 12.79
C ASN A 313 14.83 -2.43 14.13
N PRO A 314 15.46 -2.70 15.28
CA PRO A 314 14.80 -2.61 16.58
C PRO A 314 14.45 -1.18 17.01
N THR A 315 15.11 -0.18 16.41
CA THR A 315 14.88 1.23 16.74
C THR A 315 13.64 1.77 16.01
N THR A 316 13.42 1.34 14.77
CA THR A 316 12.32 1.86 13.94
C THR A 316 11.13 0.89 13.86
N GLY A 317 11.30 -0.36 14.26
CA GLY A 317 10.29 -1.41 14.05
C GLY A 317 10.02 -1.71 12.57
N GLN A 318 10.99 -1.45 11.70
CA GLN A 318 10.87 -1.64 10.26
C GLN A 318 11.86 -2.68 9.74
N CYS A 319 11.45 -3.40 8.71
CA CYS A 319 12.34 -4.31 7.98
C CYS A 319 13.39 -3.52 7.18
N ASN A 320 14.59 -4.09 7.04
CA ASN A 320 15.64 -3.44 6.26
C ASN A 320 15.36 -3.47 4.75
N ARG A 321 14.67 -4.51 4.27
CA ARG A 321 14.22 -4.62 2.89
C ARG A 321 12.82 -4.02 2.76
N SER A 322 12.62 -3.15 1.77
CA SER A 322 11.33 -2.47 1.55
C SER A 322 10.35 -3.32 0.74
N PHE A 323 10.81 -4.21 -0.13
CA PHE A 323 9.95 -5.16 -0.85
C PHE A 323 9.81 -6.49 -0.08
N PHE A 324 8.74 -7.23 -0.39
CA PHE A 324 8.56 -8.60 0.09
C PHE A 324 9.22 -9.57 -0.87
N GLN A 325 10.09 -10.44 -0.34
CA GLN A 325 10.67 -11.54 -1.09
C GLN A 325 10.00 -12.84 -0.67
N ALA A 326 9.51 -13.61 -1.64
CA ALA A 326 8.95 -14.93 -1.42
C ALA A 326 9.60 -15.94 -2.38
N GLY A 327 10.14 -17.01 -1.84
CA GLY A 327 10.77 -18.10 -2.60
C GLY A 327 9.83 -19.29 -2.85
N ASN A 328 8.66 -19.33 -2.17
CA ASN A 328 7.67 -20.40 -2.26
C ASN A 328 6.29 -19.91 -1.80
N GLN A 329 5.26 -20.78 -1.97
CA GLN A 329 3.88 -20.50 -1.57
C GLN A 329 3.75 -20.01 -0.12
N GLY A 330 4.40 -20.68 0.83
CA GLY A 330 4.29 -20.37 2.25
C GLY A 330 4.86 -18.99 2.61
N GLU A 331 5.92 -18.56 1.94
CA GLU A 331 6.49 -17.23 2.10
C GLU A 331 5.63 -16.16 1.42
N LEU A 332 5.06 -16.47 0.25
CA LEU A 332 4.11 -15.59 -0.43
C LEU A 332 2.84 -15.40 0.39
N ALA A 333 2.29 -16.48 0.96
CA ALA A 333 1.12 -16.40 1.84
C ALA A 333 1.39 -15.53 3.08
N ARG A 334 2.56 -15.66 3.71
CA ARG A 334 2.97 -14.79 4.84
C ARG A 334 3.13 -13.34 4.43
N ALA A 335 3.75 -13.07 3.28
CA ALA A 335 3.88 -11.70 2.76
C ALA A 335 2.48 -11.06 2.54
N LEU A 336 1.55 -11.80 1.97
CA LEU A 336 0.17 -11.36 1.76
C LEU A 336 -0.58 -11.18 3.09
N GLU A 337 -0.34 -12.02 4.10
CA GLU A 337 -0.89 -11.85 5.44
C GLU A 337 -0.36 -10.58 6.12
N ASP A 338 0.95 -10.33 6.07
CA ASP A 338 1.57 -9.10 6.59
C ASP A 338 0.99 -7.85 5.92
N ILE A 339 0.81 -7.89 4.59
CA ILE A 339 0.17 -6.82 3.83
C ILE A 339 -1.28 -6.66 4.29
N SER A 340 -2.03 -7.76 4.40
CA SER A 340 -3.42 -7.75 4.87
C SER A 340 -3.55 -7.03 6.23
N LEU A 341 -2.68 -7.36 7.16
CA LEU A 341 -2.66 -6.71 8.48
C LEU A 341 -2.30 -5.24 8.38
N ALA A 342 -1.32 -4.88 7.54
CA ALA A 342 -0.88 -3.50 7.38
C ALA A 342 -1.92 -2.60 6.68
N VAL A 343 -2.65 -3.13 5.70
CA VAL A 343 -3.68 -2.37 4.95
C VAL A 343 -5.05 -2.40 5.61
N LYS A 344 -5.38 -3.45 6.37
CA LYS A 344 -6.60 -3.54 7.19
C LYS A 344 -6.55 -2.59 8.38
N ILE A 345 -5.34 -2.32 8.85
CA ILE A 345 -5.05 -1.39 9.93
C ILE A 345 -4.08 -0.33 9.38
N PRO A 346 -4.53 0.69 8.66
CA PRO A 346 -4.03 2.00 8.98
C PRO A 346 -4.29 2.11 10.47
N GLU A 347 -3.41 2.69 11.27
CA GLU A 347 -3.73 2.91 12.69
C GLU A 347 -5.16 3.45 12.73
N PRO A 348 -6.17 2.64 13.08
CA PRO A 348 -7.57 2.97 12.74
C PRO A 348 -8.06 4.16 13.54
N CYS A 349 -7.25 4.55 14.50
CA CYS A 349 -7.47 5.68 15.36
C CYS A 349 -6.51 6.84 15.05
N LEU A 350 -5.68 6.74 14.01
CA LEU A 350 -4.83 7.83 13.54
C LEU A 350 -5.49 8.51 12.34
N ILE A 351 -5.76 9.81 12.47
CA ILE A 351 -6.08 10.68 11.35
C ILE A 351 -4.79 11.35 10.91
N ARG A 352 -4.28 10.95 9.74
CA ARG A 352 -3.05 11.50 9.19
C ARG A 352 -3.26 12.96 8.79
N LEU A 353 -2.30 13.79 9.14
CA LEU A 353 -2.24 15.18 8.72
C LEU A 353 -1.02 15.36 7.83
N ASP A 354 -1.24 15.73 6.57
CA ASP A 354 -0.16 16.07 5.66
C ASP A 354 0.61 17.30 6.15
N GLY A 355 1.89 17.41 5.77
CA GLY A 355 2.77 18.48 6.24
C GLY A 355 2.15 19.90 6.19
N PRO A 356 1.43 20.29 5.12
CA PRO A 356 0.67 21.54 5.08
C PRO A 356 -0.54 21.58 6.03
N GLN A 357 -1.12 20.48 6.45
CA GLN A 357 -2.31 20.39 7.31
C GLN A 357 -1.97 20.33 8.80
N ARG A 358 -0.72 20.03 9.11
CA ARG A 358 -0.25 19.88 10.48
C ARG A 358 0.10 21.23 11.10
N PRO A 359 -0.53 21.63 12.23
CA PRO A 359 -0.11 22.80 12.97
C PRO A 359 1.24 22.56 13.64
N THR A 360 2.05 23.59 13.72
CA THR A 360 3.36 23.56 14.41
C THR A 360 3.22 23.46 15.95
N ASP A 361 2.09 23.89 16.49
CA ASP A 361 1.76 23.80 17.91
C ASP A 361 0.44 23.00 18.06
N PRO A 362 0.41 21.91 18.86
CA PRO A 362 -0.82 21.15 19.16
C PRO A 362 -1.98 22.02 19.70
N LYS A 363 -1.69 23.13 20.37
CA LYS A 363 -2.67 24.08 20.88
C LYS A 363 -3.45 24.81 19.77
N LEU A 364 -2.96 24.78 18.56
CA LEU A 364 -3.61 25.33 17.36
C LEU A 364 -4.53 24.32 16.66
N LEU A 365 -4.73 23.13 17.26
CA LEU A 365 -5.63 22.10 16.78
C LEU A 365 -6.80 21.92 17.74
N VAL A 366 -8.01 22.00 17.21
CA VAL A 366 -9.25 21.72 17.95
C VAL A 366 -9.93 20.51 17.32
N VAL A 367 -10.27 19.53 18.14
CA VAL A 367 -10.90 18.28 17.71
C VAL A 367 -12.35 18.24 18.20
N TYR A 368 -13.27 17.92 17.29
CA TYR A 368 -14.66 17.62 17.60
C TYR A 368 -14.96 16.16 17.25
N VAL A 369 -15.62 15.46 18.16
CA VAL A 369 -16.13 14.10 17.93
C VAL A 369 -17.65 14.16 18.08
N GLU A 370 -18.40 13.79 17.05
CA GLU A 370 -19.86 13.91 17.00
C GLU A 370 -20.36 15.34 17.30
N GLY A 371 -19.60 16.35 16.91
CA GLY A 371 -19.91 17.75 17.16
C GLY A 371 -19.56 18.26 18.56
N GLU A 372 -19.07 17.40 19.45
CA GLU A 372 -18.61 17.78 20.79
C GLU A 372 -17.11 18.03 20.80
N ARG A 373 -16.69 19.19 21.31
CA ARG A 373 -15.29 19.52 21.50
C ARG A 373 -14.62 18.55 22.44
N THR A 374 -13.54 17.91 21.96
CA THR A 374 -12.80 16.91 22.68
C THR A 374 -11.40 17.42 23.03
N PRO A 375 -11.08 17.68 24.31
CA PRO A 375 -9.75 18.13 24.72
C PRO A 375 -8.69 17.07 24.47
N SER A 376 -7.45 17.48 24.17
CA SER A 376 -6.32 16.59 24.07
C SER A 376 -5.93 16.02 25.43
N SER A 377 -5.79 14.70 25.51
CA SER A 377 -5.26 13.97 26.66
C SER A 377 -4.83 12.57 26.24
N ASP A 378 -4.09 11.86 27.08
CA ASP A 378 -3.67 10.47 26.83
C ASP A 378 -4.86 9.49 26.69
N SER A 379 -6.05 9.86 27.16
CA SER A 379 -7.27 9.05 27.08
C SER A 379 -8.24 9.46 25.97
N THR A 380 -7.95 10.51 25.22
CA THR A 380 -8.81 11.03 24.15
C THR A 380 -8.09 11.09 22.82
N TRP A 381 -7.14 12.00 22.65
CA TRP A 381 -6.31 12.12 21.45
C TRP A 381 -5.01 12.88 21.75
N THR A 382 -4.00 12.57 20.96
CA THR A 382 -2.69 13.24 20.96
C THR A 382 -2.27 13.58 19.53
N LEU A 383 -1.46 14.63 19.36
CA LEU A 383 -0.84 14.95 18.08
C LEU A 383 0.56 14.34 18.04
N ASN A 384 0.83 13.45 17.11
CA ASN A 384 2.13 12.85 16.84
C ASN A 384 2.69 13.28 15.48
N ASP A 385 3.82 12.70 15.06
CA ASP A 385 4.47 13.05 13.78
C ASP A 385 3.66 12.67 12.54
N ASP A 386 2.74 11.73 12.65
CA ASP A 386 1.91 11.26 11.56
C ASP A 386 0.50 11.89 11.54
N GLY A 387 0.05 12.51 12.63
CA GLY A 387 -1.27 13.13 12.73
C GLY A 387 -1.91 13.09 14.11
N VAL A 388 -3.25 13.06 14.16
CA VAL A 388 -4.04 12.98 15.39
C VAL A 388 -4.33 11.53 15.72
N LEU A 389 -3.73 11.03 16.78
CA LEU A 389 -3.94 9.69 17.30
C LEU A 389 -5.04 9.71 18.37
N PHE A 390 -6.17 9.08 18.11
CA PHE A 390 -7.24 8.87 19.09
C PHE A 390 -6.96 7.66 19.98
N THR A 391 -7.33 7.77 21.25
CA THR A 391 -7.11 6.74 22.26
C THR A 391 -8.38 6.45 23.06
N GLY A 392 -8.38 5.40 23.89
CA GLY A 392 -9.48 5.05 24.78
C GLY A 392 -10.82 4.84 24.07
N GLN A 393 -11.90 5.29 24.69
CA GLN A 393 -13.27 5.08 24.20
C GLN A 393 -13.53 5.69 22.80
N ILE A 394 -12.82 6.77 22.44
CA ILE A 394 -12.99 7.37 21.12
C ILE A 394 -12.42 6.44 20.05
N CYS A 395 -11.25 5.88 20.28
CA CYS A 395 -10.67 4.87 19.39
C CYS A 395 -11.58 3.63 19.28
N GLU A 396 -12.14 3.13 20.37
CA GLU A 396 -13.10 2.02 20.36
C GLU A 396 -14.34 2.34 19.52
N ARG A 397 -14.87 3.56 19.61
CA ARG A 397 -16.01 4.01 18.79
C ARG A 397 -15.64 4.12 17.30
N ILE A 398 -14.44 4.60 16.99
CA ILE A 398 -13.93 4.66 15.62
C ILE A 398 -13.81 3.24 15.04
N LEU A 399 -13.30 2.30 15.83
CA LEU A 399 -13.19 0.88 15.46
C LEU A 399 -14.56 0.21 15.22
N ALA A 400 -15.56 0.59 15.99
CA ALA A 400 -16.92 0.05 15.88
C ALA A 400 -17.79 0.80 14.83
N SER A 401 -17.25 1.85 14.18
CA SER A 401 -18.02 2.63 13.19
C SER A 401 -18.29 1.84 11.91
N THR A 402 -19.47 2.02 11.34
CA THR A 402 -19.88 1.42 10.07
C THR A 402 -20.27 2.53 9.08
N PRO A 403 -20.37 2.23 7.76
CA PRO A 403 -20.84 3.21 6.78
C PRO A 403 -22.24 3.78 7.11
N GLU A 404 -23.09 2.96 7.75
CA GLU A 404 -24.45 3.32 8.15
C GLU A 404 -24.47 4.14 9.46
N ALA A 405 -23.43 3.96 10.29
CA ALA A 405 -23.26 4.65 11.57
C ALA A 405 -21.81 5.16 11.71
N PRO A 406 -21.38 6.12 10.87
CA PRO A 406 -20.03 6.64 10.91
C PRO A 406 -19.81 7.50 12.15
N VAL A 407 -18.63 7.43 12.76
CA VAL A 407 -18.20 8.41 13.75
C VAL A 407 -17.75 9.68 13.04
N LYS A 408 -18.44 10.78 13.32
CA LYS A 408 -18.09 12.07 12.73
C LYS A 408 -16.97 12.73 13.52
N ILE A 409 -15.84 12.97 12.87
CA ILE A 409 -14.69 13.67 13.45
C ILE A 409 -14.39 14.91 12.61
N GLU A 410 -14.26 16.03 13.28
CA GLU A 410 -13.92 17.31 12.67
C GLU A 410 -12.65 17.84 13.33
N LEU A 411 -11.64 18.15 12.52
CA LEU A 411 -10.39 18.75 12.96
C LEU A 411 -10.32 20.20 12.45
N ARG A 412 -10.07 21.14 13.34
CA ARG A 412 -9.87 22.55 12.98
C ARG A 412 -8.46 22.97 13.35
N ALA A 413 -7.64 23.24 12.34
CA ALA A 413 -6.27 23.69 12.50
C ALA A 413 -6.15 25.18 12.15
N ILE A 414 -5.48 25.96 13.00
CA ILE A 414 -5.13 27.34 12.72
C ILE A 414 -3.73 27.38 12.14
N ARG A 415 -3.59 27.98 10.96
CA ARG A 415 -2.29 28.16 10.29
C ARG A 415 -1.98 29.61 10.11
N GLN A 416 -0.70 29.94 10.28
CA GLN A 416 -0.16 31.19 9.78
C GLN A 416 0.17 31.01 8.28
N ARG A 417 -0.28 31.91 7.46
CA ARG A 417 0.10 32.01 6.04
C ARG A 417 1.50 32.54 5.88
#